data_e83100b485720a13156a070185ec639c
#
_entry.id   e83100b485720a13156a070185ec639c
#
_cell.length_a   1.000
_cell.length_b   1.000
_cell.length_c   1.000
_cell.angle_alpha   90.00
_cell.angle_beta   90.00
_cell.angle_gamma   90.00
#
_symmetry.space_group_name_H-M   'P 1'
#
loop_
_entity.id
_entity.type
_entity.pdbx_description
1 polymer ?
#
loop_
_entity_poly.entity_id
_entity_poly.type
_entity_poly.pdbx_seq_one_letter_code
_entity_poly.pdbx_strand_id
1 'polypeptide(L)'
;FTEQDFWTLLPRIAGVIDDATADYAVMPTYKLAAEASGDLKVILSGEGGDELFAGYGRYRSLMRPWWTGGRAMRWRGTFQGLGVLRDESPGWRDGIAASESLEALPGRTRLQVAQAIDCADWLPHDLLIKLDRCLMAHGVEGRTPMLDPEVASVAFRLPDRFKIQGRTGKWLLRRWLADNLPEARPFARKRGFTVPVGEWIARRGEGLATLVARQPGVVELCNPAAVERLFKTRSKRGAFASWVLLFYALWHNHHILGRHQG
;
A
#
# COMPACT_ATOMS: atom_id res chain seq x y z
N PHE A 1 -14.64 -6.60 -9.26
CA PHE A 1 -13.32 -6.68 -9.89
C PHE A 1 -12.96 -8.15 -10.09
N THR A 2 -12.74 -8.58 -11.33
CA THR A 2 -12.52 -9.96 -11.76
C THR A 2 -11.06 -10.20 -12.16
N GLU A 3 -10.69 -11.49 -12.38
CA GLU A 3 -9.37 -11.84 -12.94
C GLU A 3 -9.18 -11.28 -14.37
N GLN A 4 -10.25 -11.23 -15.15
CA GLN A 4 -10.23 -10.63 -16.50
C GLN A 4 -9.94 -9.13 -16.40
N ASP A 5 -10.64 -8.40 -15.50
CA ASP A 5 -10.35 -6.98 -15.24
C ASP A 5 -8.86 -6.77 -14.90
N PHE A 6 -8.32 -7.64 -14.02
CA PHE A 6 -6.92 -7.56 -13.62
C PHE A 6 -5.98 -7.60 -14.82
N TRP A 7 -6.09 -8.62 -15.66
CA TRP A 7 -5.17 -8.77 -16.79
C TRP A 7 -5.36 -7.70 -17.88
N THR A 8 -6.57 -7.24 -18.08
CA THR A 8 -6.91 -6.22 -19.08
C THR A 8 -6.42 -4.82 -18.64
N LEU A 9 -6.59 -4.49 -17.37
CA LEU A 9 -6.29 -3.15 -16.86
C LEU A 9 -4.84 -2.98 -16.39
N LEU A 10 -4.17 -4.06 -16.01
CA LEU A 10 -2.83 -4.01 -15.42
C LEU A 10 -1.80 -3.23 -16.25
N PRO A 11 -1.64 -3.43 -17.58
CA PRO A 11 -0.68 -2.67 -18.37
C PRO A 11 -1.01 -1.17 -18.40
N ARG A 12 -2.31 -0.85 -18.52
CA ARG A 12 -2.78 0.54 -18.53
C ARG A 12 -2.54 1.23 -17.19
N ILE A 13 -2.82 0.54 -16.09
CA ILE A 13 -2.61 1.07 -14.73
C ILE A 13 -1.12 1.31 -14.47
N ALA A 14 -0.25 0.39 -14.89
CA ALA A 14 1.21 0.58 -14.78
C ALA A 14 1.72 1.80 -15.56
N GLY A 15 1.03 2.17 -16.65
CA GLY A 15 1.33 3.39 -17.43
C GLY A 15 0.77 4.68 -16.84
N VAL A 16 -0.24 4.58 -15.97
CA VAL A 16 -0.89 5.75 -15.34
C VAL A 16 -0.18 6.16 -14.04
N ILE A 17 0.37 5.20 -13.31
CA ILE A 17 1.03 5.44 -12.03
C ILE A 17 2.47 5.92 -12.28
N ASP A 18 2.80 7.14 -11.85
CA ASP A 18 4.11 7.76 -12.09
C ASP A 18 5.27 7.07 -11.37
N ASP A 19 5.01 6.44 -10.23
CA ASP A 19 6.01 5.73 -9.45
C ASP A 19 5.66 4.23 -9.37
N ALA A 20 6.67 3.38 -9.23
CA ALA A 20 6.50 1.92 -9.18
C ALA A 20 5.86 1.43 -7.87
N THR A 21 4.80 2.10 -7.41
CA THR A 21 4.06 1.71 -6.20
C THR A 21 3.18 0.50 -6.47
N ALA A 22 3.45 -0.60 -5.81
CA ALA A 22 2.78 -1.88 -6.04
C ALA A 22 1.72 -2.21 -4.96
N ASP A 23 0.84 -1.26 -4.65
CA ASP A 23 -0.32 -1.52 -3.78
C ASP A 23 -1.41 -2.28 -4.55
N TYR A 24 -1.91 -3.38 -3.99
CA TYR A 24 -3.02 -4.13 -4.58
C TYR A 24 -4.28 -3.30 -4.81
N ALA A 25 -4.48 -2.25 -4.00
CA ALA A 25 -5.67 -1.41 -4.09
C ALA A 25 -5.69 -0.54 -5.35
N VAL A 26 -4.56 -0.37 -6.06
CA VAL A 26 -4.50 0.38 -7.31
C VAL A 26 -5.50 -0.15 -8.35
N MET A 27 -5.63 -1.48 -8.42
CA MET A 27 -6.49 -2.14 -9.40
C MET A 27 -7.99 -1.82 -9.22
N PRO A 28 -8.60 -2.08 -8.03
CA PRO A 28 -10.00 -1.75 -7.81
C PRO A 28 -10.24 -0.23 -7.74
N THR A 29 -9.26 0.58 -7.30
CA THR A 29 -9.38 2.04 -7.29
C THR A 29 -9.50 2.58 -8.71
N TYR A 30 -8.67 2.12 -9.63
CA TYR A 30 -8.73 2.51 -11.04
C TYR A 30 -10.08 2.15 -11.68
N LYS A 31 -10.57 0.92 -11.47
CA LYS A 31 -11.86 0.49 -12.00
C LYS A 31 -13.02 1.30 -11.40
N LEU A 32 -12.97 1.55 -10.09
CA LEU A 32 -13.98 2.39 -9.43
C LEU A 32 -14.01 3.81 -10.00
N ALA A 33 -12.85 4.39 -10.27
CA ALA A 33 -12.72 5.70 -10.90
C ALA A 33 -13.35 5.72 -12.31
N ALA A 34 -13.09 4.68 -13.10
CA ALA A 34 -13.68 4.54 -14.43
C ALA A 34 -15.22 4.50 -14.38
N GLU A 35 -15.79 3.68 -13.49
CA GLU A 35 -17.25 3.59 -13.32
C GLU A 35 -17.86 4.90 -12.81
N ALA A 36 -17.21 5.55 -11.86
CA ALA A 36 -17.71 6.79 -11.26
C ALA A 36 -17.64 8.00 -12.21
N SER A 37 -16.71 8.01 -13.17
CA SER A 37 -16.46 9.16 -14.07
C SER A 37 -17.65 9.53 -14.95
N GLY A 38 -18.58 8.61 -15.18
CA GLY A 38 -19.81 8.84 -15.92
C GLY A 38 -20.74 9.83 -15.21
N ASP A 39 -20.78 9.79 -13.88
CA ASP A 39 -21.75 10.54 -13.08
C ASP A 39 -21.09 11.59 -12.16
N LEU A 40 -19.82 11.39 -11.78
CA LEU A 40 -19.16 12.18 -10.74
C LEU A 40 -17.89 12.88 -11.27
N LYS A 41 -17.67 14.10 -10.81
CA LYS A 41 -16.43 14.85 -11.05
C LYS A 41 -15.53 14.89 -9.82
N VAL A 42 -16.10 14.66 -8.63
CA VAL A 42 -15.37 14.71 -7.35
C VAL A 42 -15.79 13.51 -6.51
N ILE A 43 -14.81 12.86 -5.87
CA ILE A 43 -15.02 11.76 -4.93
C ILE A 43 -14.35 12.11 -3.60
N LEU A 44 -15.05 11.87 -2.50
CA LEU A 44 -14.47 11.96 -1.16
C LEU A 44 -13.86 10.63 -0.78
N SER A 45 -12.57 10.64 -0.38
CA SER A 45 -11.83 9.46 0.07
C SER A 45 -11.56 9.51 1.57
N GLY A 46 -11.48 8.33 2.18
CA GLY A 46 -11.10 8.15 3.58
C GLY A 46 -9.59 8.02 3.82
N GLU A 47 -8.75 8.36 2.83
CA GLU A 47 -7.29 8.32 3.00
C GLU A 47 -6.83 9.27 4.10
N GLY A 48 -5.75 8.92 4.79
CA GLY A 48 -5.28 9.62 5.99
C GLY A 48 -5.96 9.16 7.29
N GLY A 49 -7.15 8.59 7.21
CA GLY A 49 -7.88 8.16 8.40
C GLY A 49 -7.23 6.96 9.13
N ASP A 50 -6.51 6.09 8.43
CA ASP A 50 -5.73 5.00 9.06
C ASP A 50 -4.44 5.53 9.70
N GLU A 51 -3.79 6.49 9.10
CA GLU A 51 -2.57 7.13 9.58
C GLU A 51 -2.87 7.98 10.82
N LEU A 52 -3.82 8.89 10.73
CA LEU A 52 -4.12 9.84 11.79
C LEU A 52 -4.80 9.21 13.01
N PHE A 53 -5.64 8.20 12.82
CA PHE A 53 -6.41 7.56 13.89
C PHE A 53 -5.99 6.10 14.16
N ALA A 54 -4.79 5.71 13.76
CA ALA A 54 -4.17 4.42 14.04
C ALA A 54 -5.00 3.19 13.62
N GLY A 55 -5.45 3.17 12.36
CA GLY A 55 -6.27 2.09 11.83
C GLY A 55 -5.49 0.81 11.49
N TYR A 56 -4.20 0.90 11.20
CA TYR A 56 -3.39 -0.24 10.77
C TYR A 56 -3.01 -1.22 11.88
N GLY A 57 -2.95 -2.49 11.51
CA GLY A 57 -2.51 -3.55 12.42
C GLY A 57 -1.06 -3.38 12.88
N ARG A 58 -0.20 -2.76 12.06
CA ARG A 58 1.20 -2.51 12.39
C ARG A 58 1.38 -1.59 13.60
N TYR A 59 0.51 -0.59 13.79
CA TYR A 59 0.54 0.27 14.97
C TYR A 59 0.30 -0.53 16.26
N ARG A 60 -0.66 -1.45 16.25
CA ARG A 60 -0.90 -2.33 17.39
C ARG A 60 0.27 -3.26 17.69
N SER A 61 0.94 -3.74 16.64
CA SER A 61 2.15 -4.55 16.80
C SER A 61 3.31 -3.73 17.38
N LEU A 62 3.48 -2.48 16.94
CA LEU A 62 4.47 -1.56 17.47
C LEU A 62 4.29 -1.26 18.97
N MET A 63 3.02 -1.14 19.40
CA MET A 63 2.68 -0.83 20.79
C MET A 63 2.85 -2.01 21.76
N ARG A 64 3.03 -3.23 21.25
CA ARG A 64 3.26 -4.41 22.09
C ARG A 64 4.71 -4.49 22.55
N PRO A 65 4.94 -5.04 23.76
CA PRO A 65 6.27 -5.48 24.16
C PRO A 65 6.83 -6.52 23.17
N TRP A 66 8.16 -6.56 22.99
CA TRP A 66 8.80 -7.50 22.07
C TRP A 66 8.50 -8.97 22.40
N TRP A 67 8.39 -9.34 23.68
CA TRP A 67 8.07 -10.71 24.13
C TRP A 67 6.61 -11.13 23.87
N THR A 68 5.75 -10.20 23.53
CA THR A 68 4.37 -10.48 23.07
C THR A 68 4.21 -10.32 21.54
N GLY A 69 5.32 -10.33 20.81
CA GLY A 69 5.33 -10.20 19.35
C GLY A 69 5.30 -8.74 18.85
N GLY A 70 5.73 -7.79 19.68
CA GLY A 70 5.96 -6.41 19.30
C GLY A 70 7.06 -6.30 18.25
N ARG A 71 6.86 -5.49 17.20
CA ARG A 71 7.80 -5.32 16.10
C ARG A 71 7.90 -3.86 15.69
N ALA A 72 9.10 -3.44 15.26
CA ALA A 72 9.27 -2.15 14.61
C ALA A 72 8.44 -2.06 13.34
N MET A 73 8.08 -0.85 12.95
CA MET A 73 7.41 -0.62 11.67
C MET A 73 8.34 -1.00 10.51
N ARG A 74 7.77 -1.58 9.44
CA ARG A 74 8.52 -1.95 8.23
C ARG A 74 9.83 -2.68 8.55
N TRP A 75 9.77 -3.61 9.51
CA TRP A 75 10.96 -4.33 10.02
C TRP A 75 11.57 -5.29 9.00
N ARG A 76 10.87 -5.57 7.91
CA ARG A 76 11.29 -6.52 6.87
C ARG A 76 10.92 -6.03 5.48
N GLY A 77 11.91 -6.00 4.57
CA GLY A 77 11.73 -5.69 3.17
C GLY A 77 11.00 -6.81 2.40
N THR A 78 10.34 -6.44 1.31
CA THR A 78 9.56 -7.37 0.48
C THR A 78 10.44 -8.52 -0.04
N PHE A 79 11.61 -8.22 -0.56
CA PHE A 79 12.52 -9.20 -1.17
C PHE A 79 13.57 -9.78 -0.21
N GLN A 80 13.74 -9.19 0.97
CA GLN A 80 14.78 -9.58 1.93
C GLN A 80 14.78 -11.08 2.23
N GLY A 81 15.90 -11.76 1.95
CA GLY A 81 16.07 -13.19 2.18
C GLY A 81 15.20 -14.08 1.26
N LEU A 82 14.79 -13.59 0.09
CA LEU A 82 14.19 -14.39 -0.98
C LEU A 82 15.23 -14.81 -2.03
N GLY A 83 16.44 -14.23 -1.98
CA GLY A 83 17.52 -14.50 -2.94
C GLY A 83 17.15 -14.08 -4.38
N VAL A 84 16.27 -13.11 -4.52
CA VAL A 84 15.78 -12.63 -5.82
C VAL A 84 16.61 -11.47 -6.34
N LEU A 85 16.95 -10.53 -5.47
CA LEU A 85 17.79 -9.38 -5.81
C LEU A 85 19.25 -9.82 -6.01
N ARG A 86 19.95 -9.20 -6.96
CA ARG A 86 21.39 -9.38 -7.18
C ARG A 86 22.20 -8.84 -6.02
N ASP A 87 21.74 -7.71 -5.48
CA ASP A 87 22.28 -7.06 -4.30
C ASP A 87 21.16 -6.91 -3.25
N GLU A 88 21.24 -7.73 -2.20
CA GLU A 88 20.39 -7.57 -1.02
C GLU A 88 21.03 -6.53 -0.10
N SER A 89 21.01 -5.24 -0.49
CA SER A 89 21.55 -4.15 0.31
C SER A 89 21.00 -4.19 1.74
N PRO A 90 21.87 -4.25 2.76
CA PRO A 90 21.43 -4.16 4.15
C PRO A 90 20.80 -2.79 4.47
N GLY A 91 21.16 -1.75 3.70
CA GLY A 91 20.73 -0.36 3.90
C GLY A 91 19.33 0.00 3.40
N TRP A 92 18.53 -0.95 2.88
CA TRP A 92 17.19 -0.63 2.36
C TRP A 92 16.28 0.10 3.36
N ARG A 93 16.54 -0.06 4.66
CA ARG A 93 15.75 0.54 5.74
C ARG A 93 16.37 1.84 6.29
N ASP A 94 17.53 2.26 5.82
CA ASP A 94 18.26 3.39 6.41
C ASP A 94 17.49 4.70 6.31
N GLY A 95 16.82 4.96 5.20
CA GLY A 95 15.94 6.12 5.05
C GLY A 95 14.76 6.10 6.03
N ILE A 96 14.16 4.94 6.27
CA ILE A 96 13.09 4.78 7.26
C ILE A 96 13.63 5.01 8.67
N ALA A 97 14.80 4.49 9.00
CA ALA A 97 15.44 4.69 10.30
C ALA A 97 15.82 6.15 10.54
N ALA A 98 16.30 6.86 9.52
CA ALA A 98 16.56 8.29 9.58
C ALA A 98 15.27 9.08 9.85
N SER A 99 14.17 8.77 9.14
CA SER A 99 12.86 9.38 9.38
C SER A 99 12.34 9.07 10.79
N GLU A 100 12.50 7.82 11.29
CA GLU A 100 12.16 7.46 12.66
C GLU A 100 12.92 8.32 13.68
N SER A 101 14.19 8.58 13.44
CA SER A 101 15.03 9.42 14.31
C SER A 101 14.60 10.89 14.29
N LEU A 102 14.26 11.43 13.11
CA LEU A 102 13.77 12.80 12.95
C LEU A 102 12.42 13.02 13.63
N GLU A 103 11.54 12.04 13.54
CA GLU A 103 10.19 12.13 14.11
C GLU A 103 10.13 11.78 15.61
N ALA A 104 11.19 11.23 16.18
CA ALA A 104 11.30 10.90 17.61
C ALA A 104 11.48 12.15 18.49
N LEU A 105 10.60 13.12 18.35
CA LEU A 105 10.62 14.37 19.11
C LEU A 105 10.25 14.16 20.59
N PRO A 106 10.81 14.96 21.52
CA PRO A 106 10.43 14.92 22.92
C PRO A 106 8.91 15.06 23.11
N GLY A 107 8.34 14.23 23.97
CA GLY A 107 6.90 14.23 24.26
C GLY A 107 6.03 13.43 23.29
N ARG A 108 6.54 12.98 22.15
CA ARG A 108 5.79 12.06 21.28
C ARG A 108 5.80 10.63 21.80
N THR A 109 4.64 9.99 21.74
CA THR A 109 4.54 8.55 22.00
C THR A 109 5.09 7.74 20.81
N ARG A 110 5.39 6.46 21.03
CA ARG A 110 5.81 5.55 19.94
C ARG A 110 4.76 5.48 18.81
N LEU A 111 3.49 5.58 19.16
CA LEU A 111 2.41 5.61 18.18
C LEU A 111 2.44 6.88 17.35
N GLN A 112 2.61 8.04 18.01
CA GLN A 112 2.68 9.33 17.32
C GLN A 112 3.89 9.41 16.37
N VAL A 113 5.05 8.90 16.78
CA VAL A 113 6.23 8.79 15.89
C VAL A 113 5.89 7.94 14.65
N ALA A 114 5.30 6.77 14.83
CA ALA A 114 4.93 5.90 13.73
C ALA A 114 3.89 6.52 12.79
N GLN A 115 2.93 7.25 13.32
CA GLN A 115 1.94 7.99 12.55
C GLN A 115 2.58 9.14 11.75
N ALA A 116 3.51 9.89 12.36
CA ALA A 116 4.24 10.96 11.69
C ALA A 116 5.05 10.42 10.50
N ILE A 117 5.76 9.30 10.68
CA ILE A 117 6.51 8.65 9.59
C ILE A 117 5.59 8.19 8.47
N ASP A 118 4.45 7.57 8.79
CA ASP A 118 3.50 7.14 7.77
C ASP A 118 2.88 8.35 7.03
N CYS A 119 2.64 9.46 7.71
CA CYS A 119 2.14 10.68 7.07
C CYS A 119 3.20 11.37 6.20
N ALA A 120 4.47 11.29 6.59
CA ALA A 120 5.58 11.91 5.83
C ALA A 120 6.03 11.08 4.63
N ASP A 121 5.90 9.76 4.68
CA ASP A 121 6.48 8.85 3.69
C ASP A 121 5.42 7.97 3.01
N TRP A 122 4.78 7.08 3.76
CA TRP A 122 3.83 6.11 3.19
C TRP A 122 2.62 6.75 2.52
N LEU A 123 2.02 7.73 3.17
CA LEU A 123 0.81 8.38 2.71
C LEU A 123 1.02 9.13 1.38
N PRO A 124 2.01 10.05 1.25
CA PRO A 124 2.20 10.77 0.00
C PRO A 124 2.73 9.88 -1.13
N HIS A 125 3.68 8.98 -0.86
CA HIS A 125 4.42 8.24 -1.89
C HIS A 125 3.77 6.91 -2.31
N ASP A 126 2.71 6.45 -1.62
CA ASP A 126 1.98 5.24 -2.01
C ASP A 126 0.47 5.53 -2.14
N LEU A 127 -0.17 5.96 -1.05
CA LEU A 127 -1.63 6.03 -1.01
C LEU A 127 -2.19 7.20 -1.83
N LEU A 128 -1.61 8.40 -1.70
CA LEU A 128 -2.10 9.58 -2.41
C LEU A 128 -1.74 9.58 -3.89
N ILE A 129 -0.54 9.12 -4.26
CA ILE A 129 -0.18 8.92 -5.67
C ILE A 129 -1.16 7.96 -6.33
N LYS A 130 -1.40 6.81 -5.71
CA LYS A 130 -2.37 5.82 -6.21
C LYS A 130 -3.76 6.44 -6.39
N LEU A 131 -4.27 7.13 -5.37
CA LEU A 131 -5.59 7.74 -5.42
C LEU A 131 -5.67 8.76 -6.54
N ASP A 132 -4.75 9.72 -6.55
CA ASP A 132 -4.71 10.81 -7.52
C ASP A 132 -4.61 10.29 -8.96
N ARG A 133 -3.62 9.45 -9.25
CA ARG A 133 -3.39 8.95 -10.61
C ARG A 133 -4.52 8.07 -11.12
N CYS A 134 -5.09 7.21 -10.27
CA CYS A 134 -6.24 6.40 -10.66
C CYS A 134 -7.48 7.25 -10.96
N LEU A 135 -7.76 8.27 -10.16
CA LEU A 135 -8.91 9.15 -10.37
C LEU A 135 -8.69 10.09 -11.55
N MET A 136 -7.53 10.74 -11.63
CA MET A 136 -7.20 11.69 -12.70
C MET A 136 -7.13 11.03 -14.08
N ALA A 137 -6.79 9.75 -14.17
CA ALA A 137 -6.86 8.98 -15.42
C ALA A 137 -8.28 8.96 -16.03
N HIS A 138 -9.29 9.25 -15.24
CA HIS A 138 -10.70 9.30 -15.63
C HIS A 138 -11.33 10.70 -15.46
N GLY A 139 -10.52 11.73 -15.21
CA GLY A 139 -10.98 13.11 -15.05
C GLY A 139 -11.86 13.33 -13.80
N VAL A 140 -11.60 12.53 -12.75
CA VAL A 140 -12.27 12.62 -11.44
C VAL A 140 -11.30 13.17 -10.41
N GLU A 141 -11.72 14.17 -9.62
CA GLU A 141 -10.93 14.74 -8.53
C GLU A 141 -11.14 13.94 -7.24
N GLY A 142 -10.06 13.53 -6.57
CA GLY A 142 -10.11 12.89 -5.25
C GLY A 142 -9.87 13.91 -4.13
N ARG A 143 -10.78 14.02 -3.19
CA ARG A 143 -10.62 14.84 -1.99
C ARG A 143 -10.51 13.98 -0.75
N THR A 144 -9.63 14.38 0.17
CA THR A 144 -9.26 13.64 1.38
C THR A 144 -9.55 14.44 2.65
N PRO A 145 -10.83 14.56 3.08
CA PRO A 145 -11.21 15.41 4.22
C PRO A 145 -10.50 15.04 5.53
N MET A 146 -10.06 13.78 5.68
CA MET A 146 -9.31 13.35 6.86
C MET A 146 -7.92 13.99 6.94
N LEU A 147 -7.37 14.47 5.82
CA LEU A 147 -6.06 15.12 5.74
C LEU A 147 -6.11 16.63 5.86
N ASP A 148 -7.27 17.18 6.17
CA ASP A 148 -7.37 18.59 6.53
C ASP A 148 -6.44 18.91 7.69
N PRO A 149 -5.63 20.00 7.63
CA PRO A 149 -4.67 20.35 8.67
C PRO A 149 -5.28 20.50 10.06
N GLU A 150 -6.52 20.97 10.18
CA GLU A 150 -7.23 21.06 11.45
C GLU A 150 -7.54 19.67 12.02
N VAL A 151 -8.04 18.75 11.17
CA VAL A 151 -8.29 17.35 11.55
C VAL A 151 -6.99 16.68 11.96
N ALA A 152 -5.92 16.85 11.19
CA ALA A 152 -4.61 16.30 11.49
C ALA A 152 -4.07 16.83 12.84
N SER A 153 -4.18 18.14 13.07
CA SER A 153 -3.76 18.78 14.32
C SER A 153 -4.48 18.22 15.54
N VAL A 154 -5.79 18.00 15.45
CA VAL A 154 -6.58 17.36 16.51
C VAL A 154 -6.15 15.91 16.68
N ALA A 155 -6.05 15.17 15.60
CA ALA A 155 -5.70 13.74 15.63
C ALA A 155 -4.33 13.49 16.26
N PHE A 156 -3.30 14.28 15.92
CA PHE A 156 -1.97 14.14 16.52
C PHE A 156 -1.94 14.44 18.02
N ARG A 157 -2.76 15.37 18.50
CA ARG A 157 -2.87 15.72 19.93
C ARG A 157 -3.68 14.71 20.75
N LEU A 158 -4.49 13.86 20.11
CA LEU A 158 -5.26 12.85 20.83
C LEU A 158 -4.36 11.85 21.55
N PRO A 159 -4.62 11.57 22.84
CA PRO A 159 -3.98 10.45 23.54
C PRO A 159 -4.20 9.11 22.83
N ASP A 160 -3.20 8.23 22.86
CA ASP A 160 -3.21 6.94 22.18
C ASP A 160 -4.45 6.08 22.50
N ARG A 161 -4.98 6.16 23.73
CA ARG A 161 -6.18 5.43 24.16
C ARG A 161 -7.44 5.77 23.36
N PHE A 162 -7.51 6.95 22.76
CA PHE A 162 -8.61 7.34 21.87
C PHE A 162 -8.41 6.87 20.43
N LYS A 163 -7.19 6.51 20.07
CA LYS A 163 -6.86 5.96 18.75
C LYS A 163 -6.91 4.43 18.73
N ILE A 164 -6.35 3.79 19.78
CA ILE A 164 -6.32 2.32 19.91
C ILE A 164 -6.88 1.93 21.28
N GLN A 165 -7.88 1.04 21.27
CA GLN A 165 -8.37 0.40 22.48
C GLN A 165 -8.40 -1.12 22.29
N GLY A 166 -7.61 -1.84 23.08
CA GLY A 166 -7.44 -3.27 22.93
C GLY A 166 -6.95 -3.68 21.53
N ARG A 167 -7.79 -4.38 20.79
CA ARG A 167 -7.49 -4.81 19.40
C ARG A 167 -8.10 -3.91 18.34
N THR A 168 -8.73 -2.81 18.71
CA THR A 168 -9.48 -1.92 17.81
C THR A 168 -8.71 -0.62 17.58
N GLY A 169 -8.36 -0.34 16.34
CA GLY A 169 -7.87 0.97 15.89
C GLY A 169 -9.01 1.88 15.44
N LYS A 170 -8.72 3.16 15.19
CA LYS A 170 -9.72 4.20 14.88
C LYS A 170 -10.81 4.28 15.96
N TRP A 171 -10.46 4.05 17.22
CA TRP A 171 -11.43 3.86 18.30
C TRP A 171 -12.42 5.03 18.40
N LEU A 172 -11.93 6.26 18.46
CA LEU A 172 -12.78 7.46 18.57
C LEU A 172 -13.75 7.58 17.40
N LEU A 173 -13.24 7.42 16.15
CA LEU A 173 -14.08 7.50 14.95
C LEU A 173 -15.14 6.42 14.92
N ARG A 174 -14.77 5.19 15.30
CA ARG A 174 -15.73 4.08 15.35
C ARG A 174 -16.80 4.29 16.42
N ARG A 175 -16.40 4.86 17.58
CA ARG A 175 -17.33 5.16 18.65
C ARG A 175 -18.31 6.24 18.23
N TRP A 176 -17.79 7.35 17.68
CA TRP A 176 -18.63 8.41 17.15
C TRP A 176 -19.60 7.90 16.07
N LEU A 177 -19.11 7.06 15.16
CA LEU A 177 -19.93 6.50 14.09
C LEU A 177 -20.99 5.53 14.62
N ALA A 178 -20.72 4.79 15.69
CA ALA A 178 -21.72 3.92 16.32
C ALA A 178 -22.88 4.68 16.93
N ASP A 179 -22.61 5.89 17.46
CA ASP A 179 -23.62 6.74 18.08
C ASP A 179 -24.41 7.54 17.04
N ASN A 180 -23.83 7.87 15.85
CA ASN A 180 -24.42 8.74 14.85
C ASN A 180 -24.90 8.03 13.58
N LEU A 181 -24.30 6.88 13.22
CA LEU A 181 -24.65 6.08 12.04
C LEU A 181 -24.43 4.58 12.33
N PRO A 182 -25.22 3.97 13.20
CA PRO A 182 -25.05 2.58 13.64
C PRO A 182 -25.19 1.57 12.48
N GLU A 183 -25.92 1.91 11.43
CA GLU A 183 -26.10 1.07 10.22
C GLU A 183 -24.76 0.81 9.50
N ALA A 184 -23.78 1.71 9.63
CA ALA A 184 -22.43 1.52 9.09
C ALA A 184 -21.65 0.38 9.76
N ARG A 185 -22.16 -0.17 10.89
CA ARG A 185 -21.54 -1.26 11.66
C ARG A 185 -20.04 -1.00 11.93
N PRO A 186 -19.68 0.12 12.57
CA PRO A 186 -18.28 0.58 12.63
C PRO A 186 -17.35 -0.39 13.35
N PHE A 187 -17.85 -1.27 14.21
CA PHE A 187 -17.06 -2.30 14.87
C PHE A 187 -17.01 -3.64 14.12
N ALA A 188 -17.67 -3.75 12.97
CA ALA A 188 -17.53 -4.94 12.14
C ALA A 188 -16.08 -5.14 11.69
N ARG A 189 -15.72 -6.39 11.37
CA ARG A 189 -14.39 -6.71 10.85
C ARG A 189 -14.12 -5.91 9.56
N LYS A 190 -13.02 -5.17 9.54
CA LYS A 190 -12.58 -4.42 8.35
C LYS A 190 -12.50 -5.36 7.15
N ARG A 191 -13.18 -4.99 6.08
CA ARG A 191 -13.03 -5.59 4.75
C ARG A 191 -12.18 -4.62 3.93
N GLY A 192 -10.92 -4.99 3.67
CA GLY A 192 -10.08 -4.26 2.73
C GLY A 192 -10.37 -4.71 1.29
N PHE A 193 -9.85 -3.99 0.32
CA PHE A 193 -9.80 -4.47 -1.06
C PHE A 193 -8.88 -5.69 -1.12
N THR A 194 -9.44 -6.88 -0.92
CA THR A 194 -8.71 -8.15 -1.01
C THR A 194 -8.93 -8.72 -2.40
N VAL A 195 -7.98 -8.44 -3.29
CA VAL A 195 -7.95 -9.03 -4.64
C VAL A 195 -6.97 -10.20 -4.59
N PRO A 196 -7.32 -11.40 -5.04
CA PRO A 196 -6.43 -12.58 -4.99
C PRO A 196 -5.39 -12.54 -6.12
N VAL A 197 -4.69 -11.40 -6.26
CA VAL A 197 -3.70 -11.14 -7.32
C VAL A 197 -2.63 -12.22 -7.36
N GLY A 198 -2.13 -12.65 -6.20
CA GLY A 198 -1.12 -13.69 -6.13
C GLY A 198 -1.58 -15.05 -6.69
N GLU A 199 -2.87 -15.38 -6.54
CA GLU A 199 -3.45 -16.59 -7.12
C GLU A 199 -3.58 -16.47 -8.63
N TRP A 200 -4.00 -15.31 -9.14
CA TRP A 200 -4.10 -15.06 -10.58
C TRP A 200 -2.74 -15.08 -11.27
N ILE A 201 -1.71 -14.50 -10.66
CA ILE A 201 -0.34 -14.57 -11.13
C ILE A 201 0.15 -16.03 -11.18
N ALA A 202 -0.06 -16.78 -10.09
CA ALA A 202 0.35 -18.17 -10.01
C ALA A 202 -0.33 -19.09 -11.05
N ARG A 203 -1.57 -18.78 -11.45
CA ARG A 203 -2.28 -19.52 -12.51
C ARG A 203 -1.66 -19.34 -13.89
N ARG A 204 -1.11 -18.17 -14.21
CA ARG A 204 -0.37 -17.90 -15.45
C ARG A 204 1.02 -18.56 -15.49
N GLY A 205 1.53 -18.99 -14.35
CA GLY A 205 2.62 -19.91 -14.17
C GLY A 205 3.92 -19.55 -14.90
N GLU A 206 4.52 -20.56 -15.57
CA GLU A 206 5.87 -20.48 -16.14
C GLU A 206 6.00 -19.44 -17.25
N GLY A 207 5.01 -19.31 -18.12
CA GLY A 207 5.06 -18.36 -19.22
C GLY A 207 5.22 -16.91 -18.73
N LEU A 208 4.44 -16.51 -17.71
CA LEU A 208 4.55 -15.19 -17.11
C LEU A 208 5.89 -15.01 -16.37
N ALA A 209 6.35 -16.04 -15.64
CA ALA A 209 7.62 -16.02 -14.93
C ALA A 209 8.80 -15.73 -15.87
N THR A 210 8.85 -16.44 -17.00
CA THR A 210 9.88 -16.25 -18.01
C THR A 210 9.81 -14.87 -18.66
N LEU A 211 8.61 -14.37 -18.95
CA LEU A 211 8.43 -13.03 -19.50
C LEU A 211 8.95 -11.96 -18.54
N VAL A 212 8.58 -12.03 -17.26
CA VAL A 212 9.03 -11.06 -16.25
C VAL A 212 10.53 -11.17 -16.00
N ALA A 213 11.07 -12.39 -15.89
CA ALA A 213 12.50 -12.62 -15.65
C ALA A 213 13.42 -12.07 -16.77
N ARG A 214 12.88 -11.86 -17.97
CA ARG A 214 13.61 -11.32 -19.14
C ARG A 214 13.41 -9.82 -19.34
N GLN A 215 12.57 -9.16 -18.54
CA GLN A 215 12.39 -7.72 -18.67
C GLN A 215 13.66 -6.96 -18.30
N PRO A 216 14.09 -5.94 -19.07
CA PRO A 216 15.37 -5.26 -18.87
C PRO A 216 15.57 -4.76 -17.43
N GLY A 217 14.61 -4.02 -16.87
CA GLY A 217 14.71 -3.52 -15.50
C GLY A 217 14.73 -4.63 -14.45
N VAL A 218 14.09 -5.78 -14.70
CA VAL A 218 14.15 -6.94 -13.80
C VAL A 218 15.50 -7.64 -13.89
N VAL A 219 16.05 -7.82 -15.10
CA VAL A 219 17.39 -8.42 -15.32
C VAL A 219 18.47 -7.60 -14.65
N GLU A 220 18.36 -6.28 -14.65
CA GLU A 220 19.30 -5.39 -13.99
C GLU A 220 19.37 -5.62 -12.48
N LEU A 221 18.21 -5.73 -11.84
CA LEU A 221 18.09 -5.79 -10.38
C LEU A 221 18.06 -7.21 -9.80
N CYS A 222 17.62 -8.20 -10.59
CA CYS A 222 17.27 -9.51 -10.09
C CYS A 222 18.06 -10.64 -10.80
N ASN A 223 18.14 -11.79 -10.11
CA ASN A 223 18.59 -13.04 -10.71
C ASN A 223 17.43 -13.71 -11.47
N PRO A 224 17.47 -13.87 -12.80
CA PRO A 224 16.36 -14.41 -13.59
C PRO A 224 15.86 -15.78 -13.11
N ALA A 225 16.77 -16.71 -12.78
CA ALA A 225 16.39 -18.03 -12.28
C ALA A 225 15.67 -17.96 -10.91
N ALA A 226 16.02 -16.98 -10.07
CA ALA A 226 15.34 -16.76 -8.80
C ALA A 226 13.96 -16.12 -9.01
N VAL A 227 13.80 -15.22 -9.99
CA VAL A 227 12.50 -14.67 -10.39
C VAL A 227 11.57 -15.79 -10.85
N GLU A 228 12.04 -16.68 -11.72
CA GLU A 228 11.22 -17.80 -12.21
C GLU A 228 10.76 -18.72 -11.06
N ARG A 229 11.64 -19.01 -10.08
CA ARG A 229 11.26 -19.77 -8.88
C ARG A 229 10.25 -19.02 -8.02
N LEU A 230 10.40 -17.69 -7.88
CA LEU A 230 9.49 -16.85 -7.09
C LEU A 230 8.06 -16.94 -7.61
N PHE A 231 7.84 -16.87 -8.91
CA PHE A 231 6.51 -16.95 -9.53
C PHE A 231 5.81 -18.31 -9.35
N LYS A 232 6.56 -19.36 -9.02
CA LYS A 232 6.03 -20.69 -8.68
C LYS A 232 5.66 -20.83 -7.20
N THR A 233 6.01 -19.84 -6.37
CA THR A 233 5.84 -19.89 -4.92
C THR A 233 4.38 -19.59 -4.53
N ARG A 234 3.80 -20.44 -3.66
CA ARG A 234 2.44 -20.25 -3.14
C ARG A 234 2.38 -19.52 -1.78
N SER A 235 3.52 -19.11 -1.24
CA SER A 235 3.53 -18.35 0.02
C SER A 235 2.97 -16.94 -0.18
N LYS A 236 2.27 -16.41 0.83
CA LYS A 236 1.73 -15.03 0.78
C LYS A 236 2.80 -14.00 0.47
N ARG A 237 4.00 -14.17 1.01
CA ARG A 237 5.12 -13.26 0.79
C ARG A 237 5.65 -13.38 -0.64
N GLY A 238 5.83 -14.59 -1.14
CA GLY A 238 6.26 -14.82 -2.52
C GLY A 238 5.25 -14.30 -3.52
N ALA A 239 3.96 -14.52 -3.30
CA ALA A 239 2.89 -13.99 -4.12
C ALA A 239 2.89 -12.46 -4.18
N PHE A 240 3.15 -11.78 -3.03
CA PHE A 240 3.29 -10.33 -3.01
C PHE A 240 4.55 -9.87 -3.74
N ALA A 241 5.69 -10.54 -3.54
CA ALA A 241 6.93 -10.22 -4.25
C ALA A 241 6.80 -10.43 -5.77
N SER A 242 6.09 -11.47 -6.23
CA SER A 242 5.80 -11.68 -7.66
C SER A 242 4.95 -10.55 -8.24
N TRP A 243 3.95 -10.09 -7.49
CA TRP A 243 3.15 -8.92 -7.87
C TRP A 243 4.01 -7.67 -8.03
N VAL A 244 4.85 -7.37 -7.04
CA VAL A 244 5.74 -6.20 -7.09
C VAL A 244 6.64 -6.24 -8.31
N LEU A 245 7.24 -7.38 -8.64
CA LEU A 245 8.09 -7.52 -9.82
C LEU A 245 7.31 -7.42 -11.13
N LEU A 246 6.12 -7.98 -11.19
CA LEU A 246 5.26 -7.87 -12.38
C LEU A 246 4.87 -6.42 -12.63
N PHE A 247 4.44 -5.71 -11.58
CA PHE A 247 4.08 -4.30 -11.68
C PHE A 247 5.28 -3.45 -12.09
N TYR A 248 6.44 -3.63 -11.43
CA TYR A 248 7.68 -2.95 -11.78
C TYR A 248 8.11 -3.19 -13.23
N ALA A 249 8.02 -4.43 -13.71
CA ALA A 249 8.39 -4.77 -15.08
C ALA A 249 7.53 -4.00 -16.11
N LEU A 250 6.23 -3.90 -15.88
CA LEU A 250 5.31 -3.15 -16.75
C LEU A 250 5.54 -1.64 -16.64
N TRP A 251 5.70 -1.14 -15.43
CA TRP A 251 6.00 0.26 -15.17
C TRP A 251 7.31 0.68 -15.85
N HIS A 252 8.39 -0.09 -15.69
CA HIS A 252 9.69 0.16 -16.31
C HIS A 252 9.61 0.17 -17.84
N ASN A 253 8.87 -0.78 -18.41
CA ASN A 253 8.66 -0.81 -19.85
C ASN A 253 7.97 0.45 -20.35
N HIS A 254 6.98 0.95 -19.64
CA HIS A 254 6.22 2.14 -20.03
C HIS A 254 7.03 3.42 -19.84
N HIS A 255 7.50 3.66 -18.61
CA HIS A 255 8.07 4.95 -18.21
C HIS A 255 9.56 5.10 -18.54
N ILE A 256 10.32 4.02 -18.51
CA ILE A 256 11.77 4.08 -18.76
C ILE A 256 12.10 3.73 -20.20
N LEU A 257 11.45 2.73 -20.77
CA LEU A 257 11.74 2.28 -22.14
C LEU A 257 10.80 2.88 -23.20
N GLY A 258 9.78 3.65 -22.82
CA GLY A 258 8.80 4.24 -23.73
C GLY A 258 7.99 3.22 -24.54
N ARG A 259 7.87 1.98 -24.06
CA ARG A 259 7.13 0.91 -24.72
C ARG A 259 5.67 0.92 -24.28
N HIS A 260 4.86 1.66 -24.98
CA HIS A 260 3.43 1.68 -24.74
C HIS A 260 2.79 0.38 -25.28
N GLN A 261 2.16 -0.39 -24.39
CA GLN A 261 1.32 -1.50 -24.83
C GLN A 261 -0.02 -0.89 -25.26
N GLY A 262 -0.36 -1.02 -26.54
CA GLY A 262 -1.62 -0.57 -27.11
C GLY A 262 -2.82 -1.39 -26.62
#